data_e051edb2e9ab57b03a5322ce02b4cf01
#
_entry.id   e051edb2e9ab57b03a5322ce02b4cf01
#
_cell.length_a   1.000
_cell.length_b   1.000
_cell.length_c   1.000
_cell.angle_alpha   90.00
_cell.angle_beta   90.00
_cell.angle_gamma   90.00
#
_symmetry.space_group_name_H-M   'P 1'
#
loop_
_entity.id
_entity.type
_entity.pdbx_description
1 polymer ?
#
loop_
_entity_poly.entity_id
_entity_poly.type
_entity_poly.pdbx_seq_one_letter_code
_entity_poly.pdbx_strand_id
1 'polypeptide(L)'
;MSQYIYTMNRVSKVVPPKRQIIKDISLSFFPGAKIGLLGLNGAGKSTVLKIMAGVDTDFEGEARPQAGIKVGYLAQEPQLNPGHTVREAVEEGVGDVLQAQAALDAVYLAYAEEGADFDALAKEQAVSYTHLRAHETRE
;
A
#
# COMPACT_ATOMS: atom_id res chain seq x y z
N MET A 1 -21.88 -9.07 4.64
CA MET A 1 -20.74 -10.02 4.56
C MET A 1 -19.48 -9.32 5.04
N SER A 2 -18.83 -9.87 6.03
CA SER A 2 -17.52 -9.36 6.43
C SER A 2 -16.51 -9.67 5.32
N GLN A 3 -15.96 -8.62 4.72
CA GLN A 3 -14.92 -8.76 3.69
C GLN A 3 -13.55 -8.74 4.38
N TYR A 4 -12.75 -9.74 4.12
CA TYR A 4 -11.37 -9.76 4.55
C TYR A 4 -10.54 -8.80 3.70
N ILE A 5 -9.69 -7.99 4.33
CA ILE A 5 -8.78 -7.08 3.62
C ILE A 5 -7.54 -7.80 3.08
N TYR A 6 -7.19 -8.92 3.67
CA TYR A 6 -6.08 -9.76 3.24
C TYR A 6 -6.36 -11.23 3.53
N THR A 7 -6.01 -12.10 2.62
CA THR A 7 -6.21 -13.54 2.76
C THR A 7 -4.95 -14.30 2.39
N MET A 8 -4.52 -15.19 3.27
CA MET A 8 -3.48 -16.18 3.02
C MET A 8 -4.12 -17.57 3.05
N ASN A 9 -3.81 -18.40 2.07
CA ASN A 9 -4.34 -19.75 1.97
C ASN A 9 -3.22 -20.74 1.69
N ARG A 10 -2.97 -21.63 2.67
CA ARG A 10 -1.99 -22.71 2.59
C ARG A 10 -0.60 -22.26 2.17
N VAL A 11 -0.16 -21.14 2.71
CA VAL A 11 1.13 -20.56 2.39
C VAL A 11 2.25 -21.37 3.05
N SER A 12 3.20 -21.81 2.24
CA SER A 12 4.39 -22.52 2.66
C SER A 12 5.64 -21.94 1.97
N LYS A 13 6.73 -21.88 2.68
CA LYS A 13 8.01 -21.38 2.17
C LYS A 13 9.13 -22.34 2.53
N VAL A 14 9.85 -22.76 1.51
CA VAL A 14 11.06 -23.60 1.63
C VAL A 14 12.23 -22.85 1.02
N VAL A 15 13.33 -22.78 1.74
CA VAL A 15 14.58 -22.20 1.21
C VAL A 15 15.65 -23.30 1.04
N PRO A 16 16.59 -23.15 0.07
CA PRO A 16 17.66 -24.09 -0.10
C PRO A 16 18.50 -24.28 1.20
N PRO A 17 18.98 -25.50 1.49
CA PRO A 17 18.90 -26.73 0.71
C PRO A 17 17.65 -27.61 0.93
N LYS A 18 16.67 -27.25 1.68
CA LYS A 18 15.34 -27.84 1.96
C LYS A 18 14.83 -27.43 3.35
N ARG A 19 15.20 -26.28 3.79
CA ARG A 19 14.73 -25.77 5.09
C ARG A 19 13.34 -25.16 4.92
N GLN A 20 12.36 -25.78 5.55
CA GLN A 20 11.01 -25.21 5.60
C GLN A 20 10.96 -24.12 6.68
N ILE A 21 10.64 -22.89 6.27
CA ILE A 21 10.53 -21.73 7.16
C ILE A 21 9.08 -21.55 7.61
N ILE A 22 8.14 -21.68 6.67
CA ILE A 22 6.71 -21.53 6.89
C ILE A 22 6.02 -22.76 6.33
N LYS A 23 5.05 -23.28 7.10
CA LYS A 23 4.28 -24.46 6.73
C LYS A 23 2.79 -24.20 6.85
N ASP A 24 2.08 -24.33 5.73
CA ASP A 24 0.63 -24.41 5.61
C ASP A 24 -0.13 -23.34 6.44
N ILE A 25 0.24 -22.07 6.27
CA ILE A 25 -0.39 -20.96 6.96
C ILE A 25 -1.62 -20.49 6.19
N SER A 26 -2.78 -20.52 6.86
CA SER A 26 -4.03 -19.97 6.35
C SER A 26 -4.58 -18.95 7.33
N LEU A 27 -4.62 -17.68 6.92
CA LEU A 27 -5.05 -16.56 7.74
C LEU A 27 -5.91 -15.62 6.92
N SER A 28 -6.89 -15.02 7.57
CA SER A 28 -7.74 -13.97 6.99
C SER A 28 -7.84 -12.81 7.96
N PHE A 29 -7.68 -11.60 7.43
CA PHE A 29 -7.60 -10.39 8.24
C PHE A 29 -8.80 -9.50 8.01
N PHE A 30 -9.41 -9.03 9.09
CA PHE A 30 -10.51 -8.08 9.06
C PHE A 30 -10.03 -6.64 8.94
N PRO A 31 -10.84 -5.74 8.38
CA PRO A 31 -10.56 -4.31 8.41
C PRO A 31 -10.40 -3.78 9.83
N GLY A 32 -9.43 -2.87 10.02
CA GLY A 32 -9.18 -2.24 11.32
C GLY A 32 -8.48 -3.11 12.37
N ALA A 33 -8.20 -4.37 12.08
CA ALA A 33 -7.50 -5.23 13.02
C ALA A 33 -6.03 -4.81 13.19
N LYS A 34 -5.56 -4.74 14.44
CA LYS A 34 -4.14 -4.55 14.79
C LYS A 34 -3.62 -5.89 15.30
N ILE A 35 -2.64 -6.44 14.58
CA ILE A 35 -2.18 -7.81 14.80
C ILE A 35 -0.68 -7.83 15.08
N GLY A 36 -0.28 -8.45 16.18
CA GLY A 36 1.12 -8.70 16.53
C GLY A 36 1.58 -10.07 16.04
N LEU A 37 2.75 -10.12 15.42
CA LEU A 37 3.40 -11.37 15.04
C LEU A 37 4.63 -11.57 15.92
N LEU A 38 4.58 -12.57 16.79
CA LEU A 38 5.59 -12.84 17.81
C LEU A 38 6.31 -14.16 17.54
N GLY A 39 7.55 -14.23 17.92
CA GLY A 39 8.36 -15.43 17.82
C GLY A 39 9.86 -15.13 17.99
N LEU A 40 10.65 -16.17 18.15
CA LEU A 40 12.10 -16.06 18.22
C LEU A 40 12.69 -15.69 16.85
N ASN A 41 13.92 -15.15 16.85
CA ASN A 41 14.67 -14.90 15.62
C ASN A 41 14.83 -16.20 14.82
N GLY A 42 14.59 -16.11 13.51
CA GLY A 42 14.59 -17.28 12.61
C GLY A 42 13.30 -18.09 12.59
N ALA A 43 12.24 -17.65 13.29
CA ALA A 43 10.94 -18.31 13.28
C ALA A 43 10.09 -18.03 12.01
N GLY A 44 10.59 -17.17 11.10
CA GLY A 44 9.90 -16.85 9.85
C GLY A 44 9.01 -15.61 9.88
N LYS A 45 9.04 -14.80 10.95
CA LYS A 45 8.24 -13.56 11.07
C LYS A 45 8.46 -12.60 9.90
N SER A 46 9.71 -12.28 9.62
CA SER A 46 10.06 -11.38 8.51
C SER A 46 9.66 -11.95 7.16
N THR A 47 9.73 -13.26 6.99
CA THR A 47 9.31 -13.94 5.77
C THR A 47 7.80 -13.82 5.56
N VAL A 48 6.99 -14.01 6.60
CA VAL A 48 5.53 -13.80 6.54
C VAL A 48 5.19 -12.38 6.12
N LEU A 49 5.83 -11.38 6.73
CA LEU A 49 5.61 -9.97 6.39
C LEU A 49 6.04 -9.64 4.96
N LYS A 50 7.16 -10.17 4.49
CA LYS A 50 7.59 -10.00 3.09
C LYS A 50 6.64 -10.62 2.08
N ILE A 51 6.08 -11.78 2.39
CA ILE A 51 5.06 -12.43 1.56
C ILE A 51 3.79 -11.57 1.52
N MET A 52 3.32 -11.09 2.66
CA MET A 52 2.14 -10.23 2.75
C MET A 52 2.33 -8.90 1.98
N ALA A 53 3.54 -8.36 2.00
CA ALA A 53 3.89 -7.13 1.29
C ALA A 53 4.07 -7.31 -0.23
N GLY A 54 4.11 -8.55 -0.72
CA GLY A 54 4.41 -8.85 -2.12
C GLY A 54 5.90 -8.71 -2.49
N VAL A 55 6.78 -8.55 -1.51
CA VAL A 55 8.24 -8.47 -1.71
C VAL A 55 8.82 -9.85 -2.00
N ASP A 56 8.32 -10.89 -1.33
CA ASP A 56 8.68 -12.28 -1.57
C ASP A 56 7.52 -12.97 -2.27
N THR A 57 7.73 -13.39 -3.51
CA THR A 57 6.76 -14.10 -4.35
C THR A 57 7.06 -15.58 -4.53
N ASP A 58 8.20 -16.04 -3.99
CA ASP A 58 8.64 -17.43 -4.06
C ASP A 58 8.12 -18.23 -2.86
N PHE A 59 6.86 -18.60 -2.92
CA PHE A 59 6.17 -19.41 -1.91
C PHE A 59 5.09 -20.28 -2.55
N GLU A 60 4.66 -21.31 -1.86
CA GLU A 60 3.52 -22.13 -2.24
C GLU A 60 2.24 -21.60 -1.56
N GLY A 61 1.09 -21.78 -2.21
CA GLY A 61 -0.20 -21.29 -1.73
C GLY A 61 -0.55 -19.91 -2.30
N GLU A 62 -1.50 -19.26 -1.65
CA GLU A 62 -2.00 -17.94 -2.07
C GLU A 62 -1.86 -16.93 -0.94
N ALA A 63 -1.41 -15.73 -1.27
CA ALA A 63 -1.38 -14.58 -0.38
C ALA A 63 -1.77 -13.35 -1.19
N ARG A 64 -2.92 -12.76 -0.88
CA ARG A 64 -3.46 -11.65 -1.66
C ARG A 64 -4.21 -10.62 -0.81
N PRO A 65 -4.02 -9.32 -1.07
CA PRO A 65 -4.88 -8.28 -0.55
C PRO A 65 -6.22 -8.28 -1.30
N GLN A 66 -7.25 -7.72 -0.67
CA GLN A 66 -8.49 -7.41 -1.36
C GLN A 66 -8.23 -6.41 -2.48
N ALA A 67 -9.01 -6.49 -3.57
CA ALA A 67 -8.91 -5.55 -4.68
C ALA A 67 -9.07 -4.11 -4.19
N GLY A 68 -8.20 -3.21 -4.66
CA GLY A 68 -8.18 -1.79 -4.28
C GLY A 68 -7.50 -1.47 -2.95
N ILE A 69 -7.01 -2.46 -2.21
CA ILE A 69 -6.24 -2.25 -0.99
C ILE A 69 -4.76 -1.99 -1.34
N LYS A 70 -4.23 -0.89 -0.85
CA LYS A 70 -2.80 -0.61 -0.91
C LYS A 70 -2.10 -1.24 0.28
N VAL A 71 -0.99 -1.91 0.03
CA VAL A 71 -0.15 -2.51 1.05
C VAL A 71 1.13 -1.70 1.21
N GLY A 72 1.38 -1.18 2.41
CA GLY A 72 2.64 -0.57 2.78
C GLY A 72 3.51 -1.56 3.55
N TYR A 73 4.81 -1.52 3.34
CA TYR A 73 5.78 -2.35 4.03
C TYR A 73 6.91 -1.50 4.62
N LEU A 74 7.06 -1.56 5.93
CA LEU A 74 8.20 -0.97 6.62
C LEU A 74 9.21 -2.07 6.95
N ALA A 75 10.33 -2.07 6.23
CA ALA A 75 11.42 -3.01 6.48
C ALA A 75 12.12 -2.70 7.80
N GLN A 76 12.75 -3.70 8.41
CA GLN A 76 13.57 -3.53 9.61
C GLN A 76 14.74 -2.56 9.37
N GLU A 77 15.34 -2.62 8.18
CA GLU A 77 16.35 -1.69 7.68
C GLU A 77 15.83 -1.06 6.38
N PRO A 78 15.14 0.10 6.46
CA PRO A 78 14.61 0.77 5.27
C PRO A 78 15.74 1.19 4.33
N GLN A 79 15.56 0.91 3.05
CA GLN A 79 16.45 1.38 1.99
C GLN A 79 15.99 2.78 1.58
N LEU A 80 16.74 3.79 1.98
CA LEU A 80 16.50 5.18 1.57
C LEU A 80 17.46 5.56 0.46
N ASN A 81 17.01 6.43 -0.44
CA ASN A 81 17.86 6.98 -1.48
C ASN A 81 18.82 8.02 -0.85
N PRO A 82 20.14 7.77 -0.86
CA PRO A 82 21.11 8.68 -0.22
C PRO A 82 21.19 10.05 -0.89
N GLY A 83 20.68 10.18 -2.12
CA GLY A 83 20.61 11.46 -2.84
C GLY A 83 19.40 12.32 -2.47
N HIS A 84 18.44 11.79 -1.71
CA HIS A 84 17.24 12.50 -1.33
C HIS A 84 17.40 13.18 0.04
N THR A 85 16.81 14.36 0.18
CA THR A 85 16.58 14.97 1.49
C THR A 85 15.53 14.18 2.27
N VAL A 86 15.46 14.41 3.58
CA VAL A 86 14.41 13.80 4.44
C VAL A 86 13.01 14.14 3.92
N ARG A 87 12.81 15.36 3.46
CA ARG A 87 11.53 15.80 2.90
C ARG A 87 11.16 15.01 1.66
N GLU A 88 12.06 14.89 0.70
CA GLU A 88 11.84 14.14 -0.55
C GLU A 88 11.55 12.67 -0.26
N ALA A 89 12.25 12.05 0.68
CA ALA A 89 12.02 10.68 1.08
C ALA A 89 10.61 10.46 1.69
N VAL A 90 10.08 11.43 2.43
CA VAL A 90 8.71 11.39 2.96
C VAL A 90 7.69 11.62 1.84
N GLU A 91 7.95 12.58 0.94
CA GLU A 91 7.08 12.92 -0.18
C GLU A 91 6.91 11.76 -1.17
N GLU A 92 7.91 10.90 -1.33
CA GLU A 92 7.79 9.64 -2.10
C GLU A 92 6.66 8.73 -1.59
N GLY A 93 6.47 8.66 -0.27
CA GLY A 93 5.42 7.84 0.34
C GLY A 93 4.00 8.37 0.12
N VAL A 94 3.86 9.65 -0.21
CA VAL A 94 2.58 10.34 -0.43
C VAL A 94 2.43 10.87 -1.86
N GLY A 95 3.16 10.30 -2.80
CA GLY A 95 3.21 10.77 -4.19
C GLY A 95 1.84 10.89 -4.85
N ASP A 96 0.93 9.95 -4.61
CA ASP A 96 -0.44 9.97 -5.15
C ASP A 96 -1.23 11.18 -4.63
N VAL A 97 -1.04 11.55 -3.35
CA VAL A 97 -1.70 12.72 -2.74
C VAL A 97 -1.17 14.01 -3.35
N LEU A 98 0.16 14.11 -3.52
CA LEU A 98 0.78 15.27 -4.14
C LEU A 98 0.36 15.45 -5.59
N GLN A 99 0.21 14.37 -6.35
CA GLN A 99 -0.29 14.40 -7.72
C GLN A 99 -1.75 14.86 -7.77
N ALA A 100 -2.61 14.35 -6.88
CA ALA A 100 -4.00 14.75 -6.80
C ALA A 100 -4.14 16.23 -6.41
N GLN A 101 -3.30 16.72 -5.51
CA GLN A 101 -3.26 18.12 -5.12
C GLN A 101 -2.81 19.02 -6.27
N ALA A 102 -1.75 18.64 -6.97
CA ALA A 102 -1.26 19.38 -8.14
C ALA A 102 -2.30 19.45 -9.27
N ALA A 103 -3.04 18.34 -9.49
CA ALA A 103 -4.13 18.32 -10.45
C ALA A 103 -5.28 19.27 -10.06
N LEU A 104 -5.63 19.32 -8.77
CA LEU A 104 -6.64 20.23 -8.25
C LEU A 104 -6.22 21.70 -8.40
N ASP A 105 -4.96 22.02 -8.07
CA ASP A 105 -4.40 23.35 -8.23
C ASP A 105 -4.39 23.80 -9.69
N ALA A 106 -4.08 22.89 -10.62
CA ALA A 106 -4.13 23.15 -12.04
C ALA A 106 -5.55 23.48 -12.53
N VAL A 107 -6.56 22.79 -12.01
CA VAL A 107 -7.96 23.09 -12.30
C VAL A 107 -8.38 24.47 -11.78
N TYR A 108 -7.94 24.85 -10.58
CA TYR A 108 -8.22 26.17 -10.04
C TYR A 108 -7.57 27.29 -10.86
N LEU A 109 -6.37 27.08 -11.35
CA LEU A 109 -5.72 28.03 -12.26
C LEU A 109 -6.45 28.14 -13.59
N ALA A 110 -6.94 27.02 -14.14
CA ALA A 110 -7.70 26.99 -15.38
C ALA A 110 -9.05 27.72 -15.30
N TYR A 111 -9.66 27.78 -14.11
CA TYR A 111 -10.87 28.59 -13.90
C TYR A 111 -10.62 30.11 -14.05
N ALA A 112 -9.40 30.55 -13.86
CA ALA A 112 -9.02 31.97 -13.98
C ALA A 112 -8.72 32.39 -15.43
N GLU A 113 -8.66 31.45 -16.37
CA GLU A 113 -8.37 31.76 -17.78
C GLU A 113 -9.62 32.24 -18.52
N GLU A 114 -9.45 33.21 -19.42
CA GLU A 114 -10.52 33.67 -20.31
C GLU A 114 -10.91 32.56 -21.28
N GLY A 115 -12.21 32.24 -21.33
CA GLY A 115 -12.74 31.16 -22.19
C GLY A 115 -12.76 29.78 -21.59
N ALA A 116 -12.55 29.66 -20.25
CA ALA A 116 -12.60 28.38 -19.55
C ALA A 116 -13.95 27.65 -19.72
N ASP A 117 -13.89 26.37 -20.00
CA ASP A 117 -15.07 25.48 -19.98
C ASP A 117 -15.37 25.06 -18.54
N PHE A 118 -16.29 25.78 -17.90
CA PHE A 118 -16.65 25.57 -16.50
C PHE A 118 -17.26 24.19 -16.23
N ASP A 119 -17.97 23.60 -17.19
CA ASP A 119 -18.57 22.28 -17.00
C ASP A 119 -17.53 21.17 -17.02
N ALA A 120 -16.55 21.26 -17.91
CA ALA A 120 -15.43 20.31 -17.96
C ALA A 120 -14.54 20.44 -16.72
N LEU A 121 -14.21 21.68 -16.32
CA LEU A 121 -13.39 21.95 -15.13
C LEU A 121 -14.07 21.50 -13.83
N ALA A 122 -15.39 21.67 -13.72
CA ALA A 122 -16.15 21.20 -12.55
C ALA A 122 -16.09 19.67 -12.39
N LYS A 123 -16.13 18.92 -13.48
CA LYS A 123 -15.98 17.46 -13.46
C LYS A 123 -14.59 17.04 -13.04
N GLU A 124 -13.57 17.69 -13.57
CA GLU A 124 -12.17 17.40 -13.24
C GLU A 124 -11.86 17.75 -11.79
N GLN A 125 -12.39 18.87 -11.28
CA GLN A 125 -12.31 19.26 -9.88
C GLN A 125 -12.92 18.20 -8.95
N ALA A 126 -14.11 17.71 -9.29
CA ALA A 126 -14.80 16.70 -8.50
C ALA A 126 -14.00 15.40 -8.40
N VAL A 127 -13.38 14.95 -9.48
CA VAL A 127 -12.51 13.75 -9.51
C VAL A 127 -11.29 13.96 -8.64
N SER A 128 -10.57 15.08 -8.79
CA SER A 128 -9.36 15.39 -8.02
C SER A 128 -9.66 15.53 -6.54
N TYR A 129 -10.74 16.21 -6.18
CA TYR A 129 -11.19 16.38 -4.79
C TYR A 129 -11.58 15.05 -4.15
N THR A 130 -12.28 14.19 -4.86
CA THR A 130 -12.65 12.85 -4.40
C THR A 130 -11.41 12.01 -4.13
N HIS A 131 -10.39 12.12 -4.98
CA HIS A 131 -9.12 11.43 -4.81
C HIS A 131 -8.39 11.85 -3.53
N LEU A 132 -8.28 13.15 -3.26
CA LEU A 132 -7.70 13.71 -2.05
C LEU A 132 -8.45 13.24 -0.79
N ARG A 133 -9.78 13.37 -0.80
CA ARG A 133 -10.62 12.96 0.33
C ARG A 133 -10.52 11.47 0.64
N ALA A 134 -10.36 10.62 -0.36
CA ALA A 134 -10.18 9.18 -0.16
C ALA A 134 -8.88 8.85 0.60
N HIS A 135 -7.86 9.71 0.52
CA HIS A 135 -6.63 9.57 1.29
C HIS A 135 -6.76 10.08 2.74
N GLU A 136 -7.56 11.12 2.99
CA GLU A 136 -7.79 11.68 4.32
C GLU A 136 -8.61 10.75 5.25
N THR A 137 -9.53 9.97 4.70
CA THR A 137 -10.41 9.08 5.48
C THR A 137 -9.80 7.74 5.87
N ARG A 138 -8.54 7.49 5.53
CA ARG A 138 -7.84 6.22 5.83
C ARG A 138 -6.90 6.27 7.04
N GLU A 139 -6.98 7.29 7.86
CA GLU A 139 -6.29 7.34 9.15
C GLU A 139 -6.89 6.37 10.19
#